data_88890d5c7d17b890dc37c6915a346faf
#
_entry.id   88890d5c7d17b890dc37c6915a346faf
#
_cell.length_a   1.000
_cell.length_b   1.000
_cell.length_c   1.000
_cell.angle_alpha   90.00
_cell.angle_beta   90.00
_cell.angle_gamma   90.00
#
_symmetry.space_group_name_H-M   'P 1'
#
loop_
_entity.id
_entity.type
_entity.pdbx_description
1 polymer ?
#
loop_
_entity_poly.entity_id
_entity_poly.type
_entity_poly.pdbx_seq_one_letter_code
_entity_poly.pdbx_strand_id
1 'polypeptide(L)'
;MTSSSSSSSASPSTRSSDPTVRRAVVFDLDGTLIDSLPDIVWSFRAAFDAAARPAPSETEVRALIGRPLEEMASQFVTDGAGVTAICDAYRRIYPLHFTERTRPFPGAVEVLTQVRRRGWATAVATTKRTEMATRLVTALGLDAHLDHVQGTDDFPHKPAPDVIHAALAALGAEGSWMVGDTVTDLQAGRAAGLRTYAVSWGTHDARRLAEAEPDALEPDLWRLLELLPGSPA
;
A
#
# COMPACT_ATOMS: atom_id res chain seq x y z
N MET A 1 -57.44 -11.19 6.57
CA MET A 1 -56.34 -10.61 7.37
C MET A 1 -55.08 -10.73 6.50
N THR A 2 -54.78 -9.69 5.77
CA THR A 2 -53.64 -9.63 4.84
C THR A 2 -52.54 -8.80 5.48
N SER A 3 -51.45 -9.45 5.81
CA SER A 3 -50.23 -8.78 6.34
C SER A 3 -49.36 -8.32 5.17
N SER A 4 -49.29 -7.03 5.01
CA SER A 4 -48.36 -6.36 4.07
C SER A 4 -46.97 -6.25 4.67
N SER A 5 -46.01 -6.95 4.09
CA SER A 5 -44.57 -6.79 4.39
C SER A 5 -44.00 -5.62 3.62
N SER A 6 -43.64 -4.55 4.32
CA SER A 6 -42.90 -3.41 3.77
C SER A 6 -41.42 -3.74 3.65
N SER A 7 -40.94 -3.88 2.42
CA SER A 7 -39.51 -3.96 2.11
C SER A 7 -38.90 -2.55 2.16
N SER A 8 -38.06 -2.31 3.17
CA SER A 8 -37.24 -1.11 3.28
C SER A 8 -36.06 -1.22 2.31
N SER A 9 -36.11 -0.47 1.20
CA SER A 9 -35.00 -0.26 0.30
C SER A 9 -34.05 0.77 0.92
N ALA A 10 -32.86 0.29 1.37
CA ALA A 10 -31.78 1.17 1.74
C ALA A 10 -31.25 1.90 0.49
N SER A 11 -31.43 3.21 0.44
CA SER A 11 -30.84 4.07 -0.59
C SER A 11 -29.33 4.11 -0.46
N PRO A 12 -28.55 4.15 -1.56
CA PRO A 12 -27.10 4.31 -1.48
C PRO A 12 -26.77 5.67 -0.86
N SER A 13 -25.95 5.65 0.18
CA SER A 13 -25.41 6.84 0.83
C SER A 13 -24.73 7.74 -0.21
N THR A 14 -25.33 8.87 -0.52
CA THR A 14 -24.69 9.96 -1.28
C THR A 14 -23.55 10.51 -0.44
N ARG A 15 -22.30 10.27 -0.91
CA ARG A 15 -21.11 10.86 -0.29
C ARG A 15 -21.29 12.38 -0.25
N SER A 16 -21.02 12.96 0.92
CA SER A 16 -21.08 14.40 1.17
C SER A 16 -20.24 15.15 0.11
N SER A 17 -20.86 16.11 -0.54
CA SER A 17 -20.20 17.07 -1.45
C SER A 17 -19.86 18.37 -0.70
N ASP A 18 -19.55 18.28 0.59
CA ASP A 18 -19.13 19.44 1.37
C ASP A 18 -17.77 19.94 0.84
N PRO A 19 -17.71 21.15 0.25
CA PRO A 19 -16.48 21.68 -0.32
C PRO A 19 -15.42 22.02 0.73
N THR A 20 -15.75 21.97 2.02
CA THR A 20 -14.83 22.24 3.12
C THR A 20 -14.04 20.99 3.54
N VAL A 21 -14.48 19.78 3.12
CA VAL A 21 -13.82 18.53 3.49
C VAL A 21 -12.65 18.25 2.54
N ARG A 22 -11.42 18.25 3.08
CA ARG A 22 -10.21 17.89 2.33
C ARG A 22 -10.31 16.43 1.88
N ARG A 23 -10.10 16.17 0.59
CA ARG A 23 -10.07 14.81 0.04
C ARG A 23 -8.65 14.28 -0.04
N ALA A 24 -8.50 12.96 0.10
CA ALA A 24 -7.19 12.31 0.08
C ALA A 24 -7.10 11.18 -0.94
N VAL A 25 -5.91 11.02 -1.51
CA VAL A 25 -5.48 9.80 -2.20
C VAL A 25 -4.48 9.08 -1.29
N VAL A 26 -4.74 7.82 -1.05
CA VAL A 26 -3.88 6.93 -0.26
C VAL A 26 -3.14 5.99 -1.20
N PHE A 27 -1.84 5.88 -1.05
CA PHE A 27 -0.96 5.06 -1.88
C PHE A 27 -0.34 3.95 -1.03
N ASP A 28 -0.21 2.76 -1.58
CA ASP A 28 0.79 1.83 -1.08
C ASP A 28 2.19 2.32 -1.43
N LEU A 29 3.21 1.73 -0.85
CA LEU A 29 4.61 2.15 -1.02
C LEU A 29 5.39 1.20 -1.93
N ASP A 30 5.60 -0.03 -1.47
CA ASP A 30 6.48 -1.02 -2.10
C ASP A 30 5.80 -1.68 -3.31
N GLY A 31 6.29 -1.45 -4.51
CA GLY A 31 5.67 -1.93 -5.76
C GLY A 31 4.66 -0.93 -6.35
N THR A 32 4.31 0.12 -5.64
CA THR A 32 3.37 1.16 -6.09
C THR A 32 4.06 2.48 -6.38
N LEU A 33 4.64 3.13 -5.38
CA LEU A 33 5.39 4.39 -5.53
C LEU A 33 6.88 4.16 -5.76
N ILE A 34 7.41 3.06 -5.25
CA ILE A 34 8.83 2.73 -5.31
C ILE A 34 9.07 1.28 -5.74
N ASP A 35 10.09 1.06 -6.56
CA ASP A 35 10.65 -0.26 -6.84
C ASP A 35 11.68 -0.61 -5.75
N SER A 36 11.18 -1.18 -4.66
CA SER A 36 11.97 -1.65 -3.52
C SER A 36 12.23 -3.16 -3.54
N LEU A 37 11.63 -3.86 -4.50
CA LEU A 37 11.70 -5.31 -4.58
C LEU A 37 13.13 -5.87 -4.60
N PRO A 38 14.09 -5.28 -5.34
CA PRO A 38 15.47 -5.79 -5.36
C PRO A 38 16.14 -5.78 -3.98
N ASP A 39 15.96 -4.72 -3.19
CA ASP A 39 16.58 -4.61 -1.86
C ASP A 39 15.85 -5.46 -0.81
N ILE A 40 14.52 -5.59 -0.91
CA ILE A 40 13.73 -6.50 -0.07
C ILE A 40 14.14 -7.94 -0.31
N VAL A 41 14.18 -8.38 -1.57
CA VAL A 41 14.55 -9.76 -1.96
C VAL A 41 15.96 -10.08 -1.50
N TRP A 42 16.91 -9.19 -1.77
CA TRP A 42 18.29 -9.38 -1.35
C TRP A 42 18.42 -9.52 0.17
N SER A 43 17.81 -8.59 0.91
CA SER A 43 17.88 -8.57 2.38
C SER A 43 17.18 -9.78 3.00
N PHE A 44 16.05 -10.22 2.42
CA PHE A 44 15.33 -11.39 2.90
C PHE A 44 16.15 -12.67 2.73
N ARG A 45 16.78 -12.86 1.58
CA ARG A 45 17.68 -14.00 1.33
C ARG A 45 18.91 -13.96 2.23
N ALA A 46 19.52 -12.80 2.40
CA ALA A 46 20.64 -12.61 3.32
C ALA A 46 20.27 -12.93 4.79
N ALA A 47 19.00 -12.70 5.17
CA ALA A 47 18.52 -13.07 6.50
C ALA A 47 18.45 -14.59 6.70
N PHE A 48 18.12 -15.37 5.66
CA PHE A 48 18.18 -16.84 5.69
C PHE A 48 19.61 -17.33 5.84
N ASP A 49 20.55 -16.76 5.09
CA ASP A 49 21.97 -17.10 5.19
C ASP A 49 22.50 -16.81 6.61
N ALA A 50 22.15 -15.65 7.18
CA ALA A 50 22.52 -15.27 8.54
C ALA A 50 21.90 -16.19 9.63
N ALA A 51 20.74 -16.80 9.34
CA ALA A 51 20.07 -17.77 10.20
C ALA A 51 20.55 -19.22 9.94
N ALA A 52 21.55 -19.42 9.08
CA ALA A 52 22.06 -20.73 8.63
C ALA A 52 20.94 -21.63 8.07
N ARG A 53 20.05 -21.06 7.28
CA ARG A 53 18.94 -21.73 6.59
C ARG A 53 19.09 -21.59 5.07
N PRO A 54 18.61 -22.57 4.28
CA PRO A 54 18.58 -22.45 2.81
C PRO A 54 17.75 -21.23 2.40
N ALA A 55 18.36 -20.32 1.64
CA ALA A 55 17.65 -19.14 1.16
C ALA A 55 16.65 -19.51 0.04
N PRO A 56 15.42 -18.95 0.06
CA PRO A 56 14.46 -19.15 -1.02
C PRO A 56 14.95 -18.48 -2.33
N SER A 57 14.38 -18.89 -3.45
CA SER A 57 14.62 -18.23 -4.74
C SER A 57 14.05 -16.81 -4.75
N GLU A 58 14.60 -15.94 -5.62
CA GLU A 58 14.07 -14.58 -5.79
C GLU A 58 12.60 -14.58 -6.20
N THR A 59 12.19 -15.49 -7.08
CA THR A 59 10.81 -15.61 -7.55
C THR A 59 9.85 -15.93 -6.40
N GLU A 60 10.23 -16.85 -5.52
CA GLU A 60 9.42 -17.21 -4.35
C GLU A 60 9.28 -16.03 -3.38
N VAL A 61 10.37 -15.30 -3.11
CA VAL A 61 10.31 -14.11 -2.25
C VAL A 61 9.42 -13.03 -2.87
N ARG A 62 9.61 -12.73 -4.16
CA ARG A 62 8.80 -11.72 -4.88
C ARG A 62 7.31 -12.00 -4.78
N ALA A 63 6.88 -13.25 -4.89
CA ALA A 63 5.47 -13.65 -4.82
C ALA A 63 4.82 -13.38 -3.43
N LEU A 64 5.62 -13.13 -2.41
CA LEU A 64 5.16 -12.89 -1.03
C LEU A 64 5.24 -11.41 -0.60
N ILE A 65 5.91 -10.55 -1.38
CA ILE A 65 6.02 -9.13 -1.05
C ILE A 65 4.63 -8.50 -0.92
N GLY A 66 4.47 -7.62 0.05
CA GLY A 66 3.18 -7.06 0.45
C GLY A 66 2.54 -7.79 1.65
N ARG A 67 3.04 -8.98 2.03
CA ARG A 67 2.63 -9.68 3.26
C ARG A 67 3.47 -9.23 4.46
N PRO A 68 2.97 -9.44 5.69
CA PRO A 68 3.78 -9.30 6.90
C PRO A 68 5.05 -10.16 6.84
N LEU A 69 6.15 -9.64 7.41
CA LEU A 69 7.46 -10.31 7.38
C LEU A 69 7.42 -11.72 7.97
N GLU A 70 6.70 -11.90 9.08
CA GLU A 70 6.53 -13.18 9.75
C GLU A 70 5.78 -14.20 8.88
N GLU A 71 4.76 -13.74 8.15
CA GLU A 71 4.05 -14.58 7.19
C GLU A 71 4.94 -14.99 6.03
N MET A 72 5.76 -14.08 5.52
CA MET A 72 6.74 -14.40 4.48
C MET A 72 7.73 -15.47 4.94
N ALA A 73 8.32 -15.31 6.15
CA ALA A 73 9.28 -16.25 6.69
C ALA A 73 8.64 -17.63 6.96
N SER A 74 7.40 -17.67 7.45
CA SER A 74 6.68 -18.92 7.76
C SER A 74 6.33 -19.77 6.54
N GLN A 75 6.39 -19.21 5.32
CA GLN A 75 6.23 -20.00 4.09
C GLN A 75 7.42 -20.95 3.85
N PHE A 76 8.58 -20.67 4.42
CA PHE A 76 9.83 -21.42 4.18
C PHE A 76 10.32 -22.17 5.43
N VAL A 77 9.90 -21.75 6.61
CA VAL A 77 10.34 -22.31 7.89
C VAL A 77 9.13 -22.52 8.78
N THR A 78 8.98 -23.77 9.30
CA THR A 78 7.82 -24.16 10.11
C THR A 78 8.03 -24.03 11.60
N ASP A 79 9.29 -23.99 12.06
CA ASP A 79 9.62 -23.81 13.48
C ASP A 79 9.63 -22.31 13.86
N GLY A 80 8.92 -21.97 14.93
CA GLY A 80 8.78 -20.57 15.38
C GLY A 80 10.10 -19.89 15.72
N ALA A 81 11.09 -20.63 16.22
CA ALA A 81 12.42 -20.09 16.52
C ALA A 81 13.16 -19.69 15.24
N GLY A 82 13.03 -20.49 14.17
CA GLY A 82 13.59 -20.18 12.87
C GLY A 82 12.93 -18.94 12.23
N VAL A 83 11.60 -18.84 12.30
CA VAL A 83 10.86 -17.64 11.84
C VAL A 83 11.38 -16.40 12.57
N THR A 84 11.46 -16.44 13.89
CA THR A 84 11.98 -15.32 14.70
C THR A 84 13.41 -14.96 14.30
N ALA A 85 14.31 -15.94 14.16
CA ALA A 85 15.70 -15.70 13.80
C ALA A 85 15.85 -15.01 12.43
N ILE A 86 15.05 -15.43 11.42
CA ILE A 86 15.02 -14.82 10.08
C ILE A 86 14.48 -13.40 10.16
N CYS A 87 13.35 -13.16 10.85
CA CYS A 87 12.78 -11.84 10.99
C CYS A 87 13.72 -10.87 11.70
N ASP A 88 14.41 -11.32 12.76
CA ASP A 88 15.38 -10.49 13.48
C ASP A 88 16.63 -10.21 12.62
N ALA A 89 17.09 -11.18 11.84
CA ALA A 89 18.17 -10.96 10.89
C ALA A 89 17.76 -9.94 9.80
N TYR A 90 16.57 -10.09 9.22
CA TYR A 90 16.03 -9.13 8.23
C TYR A 90 15.95 -7.72 8.80
N ARG A 91 15.42 -7.56 10.01
CA ARG A 91 15.31 -6.24 10.68
C ARG A 91 16.66 -5.58 10.97
N ARG A 92 17.74 -6.36 11.07
CA ARG A 92 19.11 -5.83 11.17
C ARG A 92 19.72 -5.50 9.82
N ILE A 93 19.46 -6.32 8.81
CA ILE A 93 20.08 -6.22 7.48
C ILE A 93 19.41 -5.16 6.61
N TYR A 94 18.08 -5.24 6.46
CA TYR A 94 17.33 -4.37 5.54
C TYR A 94 17.58 -2.87 5.77
N PRO A 95 17.62 -2.34 7.02
CA PRO A 95 17.89 -0.92 7.26
C PRO A 95 19.28 -0.43 6.84
N LEU A 96 20.18 -1.31 6.47
CA LEU A 96 21.51 -0.96 5.98
C LEU A 96 21.60 -0.94 4.45
N HIS A 97 20.62 -1.56 3.76
CA HIS A 97 20.68 -1.81 2.31
C HIS A 97 19.45 -1.29 1.54
N PHE A 98 18.43 -0.76 2.23
CA PHE A 98 17.10 -0.46 1.70
C PHE A 98 17.05 0.62 0.60
N THR A 99 18.15 1.31 0.31
CA THR A 99 18.26 2.33 -0.74
C THR A 99 19.34 2.05 -1.79
N GLU A 100 19.95 0.88 -1.78
CA GLU A 100 21.01 0.56 -2.72
C GLU A 100 20.47 0.48 -4.16
N ARG A 101 19.32 -0.18 -4.34
CA ARG A 101 18.67 -0.39 -5.64
C ARG A 101 17.26 0.19 -5.69
N THR A 102 16.65 0.49 -4.55
CA THR A 102 15.32 1.07 -4.46
C THR A 102 15.28 2.45 -5.11
N ARG A 103 14.29 2.67 -5.97
CA ARG A 103 14.07 3.95 -6.68
C ARG A 103 12.57 4.24 -6.77
N PRO A 104 12.14 5.51 -6.82
CA PRO A 104 10.77 5.84 -7.19
C PRO A 104 10.45 5.31 -8.60
N PHE A 105 9.23 4.82 -8.79
CA PHE A 105 8.75 4.49 -10.14
C PHE A 105 8.63 5.77 -10.99
N PRO A 106 8.79 5.65 -12.32
CA PRO A 106 8.60 6.78 -13.23
C PRO A 106 7.23 7.44 -13.04
N GLY A 107 7.19 8.75 -12.91
CA GLY A 107 5.97 9.53 -12.70
C GLY A 107 5.47 9.61 -11.25
N ALA A 108 6.04 8.87 -10.30
CA ALA A 108 5.57 8.88 -8.91
C ALA A 108 5.65 10.27 -8.26
N VAL A 109 6.81 10.92 -8.35
CA VAL A 109 7.03 12.27 -7.80
C VAL A 109 6.14 13.31 -8.48
N GLU A 110 6.06 13.25 -9.80
CA GLU A 110 5.27 14.17 -10.60
C GLU A 110 3.78 14.06 -10.30
N VAL A 111 3.26 12.83 -10.23
CA VAL A 111 1.83 12.59 -9.94
C VAL A 111 1.49 13.01 -8.51
N LEU A 112 2.30 12.66 -7.51
CA LEU A 112 2.11 13.13 -6.13
C LEU A 112 2.07 14.66 -6.06
N THR A 113 3.01 15.33 -6.75
CA THR A 113 3.06 16.80 -6.85
C THR A 113 1.78 17.36 -7.46
N GLN A 114 1.27 16.76 -8.55
CA GLN A 114 0.06 17.23 -9.22
C GLN A 114 -1.20 16.97 -8.39
N VAL A 115 -1.29 15.84 -7.69
CA VAL A 115 -2.38 15.54 -6.76
C VAL A 115 -2.48 16.63 -5.69
N ARG A 116 -1.34 16.99 -5.06
CA ARG A 116 -1.29 18.06 -4.05
C ARG A 116 -1.62 19.43 -4.63
N ARG A 117 -1.12 19.77 -5.82
CA ARG A 117 -1.45 21.05 -6.51
C ARG A 117 -2.93 21.20 -6.80
N ARG A 118 -3.66 20.08 -6.92
CA ARG A 118 -5.12 20.07 -7.07
C ARG A 118 -5.87 20.14 -5.73
N GLY A 119 -5.16 20.40 -4.62
CA GLY A 119 -5.76 20.53 -3.29
C GLY A 119 -6.07 19.20 -2.58
N TRP A 120 -5.67 18.06 -3.15
CA TRP A 120 -5.83 16.75 -2.54
C TRP A 120 -4.73 16.47 -1.53
N ALA A 121 -5.08 15.82 -0.43
CA ALA A 121 -4.10 15.27 0.49
C ALA A 121 -3.51 13.97 -0.08
N THR A 122 -2.25 13.69 0.25
CA THR A 122 -1.54 12.47 -0.14
C THR A 122 -1.01 11.75 1.08
N ALA A 123 -1.29 10.45 1.19
CA ALA A 123 -0.71 9.61 2.24
C ALA A 123 -0.20 8.30 1.68
N VAL A 124 0.80 7.75 2.37
CA VAL A 124 1.17 6.34 2.24
C VAL A 124 0.43 5.52 3.29
N ALA A 125 -0.06 4.32 2.90
CA ALA A 125 -0.56 3.29 3.79
C ALA A 125 0.06 1.94 3.40
N THR A 126 1.05 1.47 4.18
CA THR A 126 1.87 0.30 3.84
C THR A 126 1.89 -0.76 4.95
N THR A 127 2.14 -2.01 4.58
CA THR A 127 2.39 -3.12 5.54
C THR A 127 3.74 -3.01 6.24
N LYS A 128 4.65 -2.17 5.74
CA LYS A 128 5.91 -1.85 6.40
C LYS A 128 5.67 -1.09 7.71
N ARG A 129 6.53 -1.24 8.71
CA ARG A 129 6.45 -0.43 9.95
C ARG A 129 6.63 1.04 9.64
N THR A 130 5.92 1.90 10.36
CA THR A 130 5.91 3.37 10.14
C THR A 130 7.32 3.97 10.14
N GLU A 131 8.17 3.58 11.11
CA GLU A 131 9.55 4.05 11.18
C GLU A 131 10.32 3.76 9.89
N MET A 132 10.25 2.51 9.41
CA MET A 132 11.00 2.10 8.22
C MET A 132 10.42 2.73 6.94
N ALA A 133 9.10 2.84 6.83
CA ALA A 133 8.43 3.52 5.72
C ALA A 133 8.84 5.00 5.66
N THR A 134 8.84 5.71 6.78
CA THR A 134 9.25 7.11 6.87
C THR A 134 10.72 7.29 6.47
N ARG A 135 11.62 6.45 6.99
CA ARG A 135 13.04 6.49 6.61
C ARG A 135 13.24 6.31 5.11
N LEU A 136 12.50 5.38 4.50
CA LEU A 136 12.59 5.08 3.08
C LEU A 136 12.06 6.23 2.23
N VAL A 137 10.90 6.77 2.57
CA VAL A 137 10.27 7.91 1.91
C VAL A 137 11.19 9.14 1.96
N THR A 138 11.79 9.43 3.13
CA THR A 138 12.74 10.54 3.30
C THR A 138 14.03 10.34 2.51
N ALA A 139 14.61 9.14 2.55
CA ALA A 139 15.84 8.83 1.82
C ALA A 139 15.69 8.93 0.29
N LEU A 140 14.46 8.75 -0.22
CA LEU A 140 14.13 8.89 -1.64
C LEU A 140 13.59 10.28 -2.02
N GLY A 141 13.50 11.23 -1.07
CA GLY A 141 12.98 12.58 -1.30
C GLY A 141 11.48 12.65 -1.58
N LEU A 142 10.72 11.60 -1.24
CA LEU A 142 9.27 11.56 -1.45
C LEU A 142 8.49 12.28 -0.34
N ASP A 143 9.11 12.52 0.81
CA ASP A 143 8.51 13.21 1.96
C ASP A 143 8.02 14.63 1.61
N ALA A 144 8.73 15.35 0.72
CA ALA A 144 8.29 16.66 0.23
C ALA A 144 6.95 16.60 -0.56
N HIS A 145 6.54 15.43 -1.01
CA HIS A 145 5.36 15.21 -1.86
C HIS A 145 4.23 14.44 -1.17
N LEU A 146 4.43 14.07 0.11
CA LEU A 146 3.45 13.35 0.94
C LEU A 146 3.07 14.20 2.14
N ASP A 147 1.79 14.19 2.51
CA ASP A 147 1.31 14.87 3.71
C ASP A 147 1.38 13.94 4.93
N HIS A 148 1.35 12.61 4.74
CA HIS A 148 1.47 11.62 5.82
C HIS A 148 2.03 10.28 5.32
N VAL A 149 2.75 9.59 6.21
CA VAL A 149 3.23 8.22 6.01
C VAL A 149 2.76 7.35 7.16
N GLN A 150 1.92 6.36 6.85
CA GLN A 150 1.38 5.41 7.80
C GLN A 150 1.85 4.00 7.46
N GLY A 151 2.60 3.40 8.36
CA GLY A 151 2.91 1.97 8.33
C GLY A 151 1.96 1.18 9.21
N THR A 152 2.08 -0.14 9.17
CA THR A 152 1.35 -1.05 10.06
C THR A 152 2.22 -1.40 11.25
N ASP A 153 1.89 -0.88 12.43
CA ASP A 153 2.63 -1.15 13.67
C ASP A 153 1.85 -2.14 14.56
N ASP A 154 0.76 -1.68 15.22
CA ASP A 154 0.04 -2.46 16.23
C ASP A 154 -1.43 -2.75 15.85
N PHE A 155 -1.78 -2.73 14.58
CA PHE A 155 -3.11 -3.04 14.08
C PHE A 155 -3.06 -4.05 12.91
N PRO A 156 -4.23 -4.63 12.50
CA PRO A 156 -4.26 -5.61 11.43
C PRO A 156 -3.66 -5.09 10.12
N HIS A 157 -2.92 -5.97 9.44
CA HIS A 157 -2.38 -5.68 8.11
C HIS A 157 -3.47 -5.72 7.03
N LYS A 158 -3.20 -5.07 5.88
CA LYS A 158 -4.02 -5.25 4.68
C LYS A 158 -4.23 -6.76 4.40
N PRO A 159 -5.44 -7.23 4.11
CA PRO A 159 -6.58 -6.49 3.57
C PRO A 159 -7.49 -5.75 4.60
N ALA A 160 -7.16 -5.74 5.89
CA ALA A 160 -7.87 -4.90 6.84
C ALA A 160 -7.69 -3.41 6.50
N PRO A 161 -8.72 -2.56 6.70
CA PRO A 161 -8.67 -1.14 6.34
C PRO A 161 -7.93 -0.25 7.34
N ASP A 162 -7.45 -0.81 8.45
CA ASP A 162 -6.97 -0.08 9.63
C ASP A 162 -5.86 0.91 9.30
N VAL A 163 -4.85 0.48 8.50
CA VAL A 163 -3.75 1.37 8.08
C VAL A 163 -4.24 2.55 7.23
N ILE A 164 -5.28 2.34 6.42
CA ILE A 164 -5.89 3.40 5.61
C ILE A 164 -6.66 4.38 6.50
N HIS A 165 -7.46 3.86 7.43
CA HIS A 165 -8.20 4.67 8.39
C HIS A 165 -7.26 5.50 9.27
N ALA A 166 -6.15 4.91 9.74
CA ALA A 166 -5.13 5.63 10.51
C ALA A 166 -4.51 6.78 9.70
N ALA A 167 -4.15 6.52 8.43
CA ALA A 167 -3.62 7.55 7.53
C ALA A 167 -4.62 8.70 7.31
N LEU A 168 -5.89 8.38 7.05
CA LEU A 168 -6.95 9.38 6.83
C LEU A 168 -7.25 10.19 8.09
N ALA A 169 -7.26 9.54 9.25
CA ALA A 169 -7.46 10.21 10.55
C ALA A 169 -6.33 11.20 10.84
N ALA A 170 -5.07 10.81 10.58
CA ALA A 170 -3.91 11.70 10.74
C ALA A 170 -3.95 12.91 9.81
N LEU A 171 -4.53 12.77 8.62
CA LEU A 171 -4.73 13.86 7.65
C LEU A 171 -5.94 14.74 7.99
N GLY A 172 -6.89 14.28 8.79
CA GLY A 172 -8.20 14.93 8.94
C GLY A 172 -8.94 15.03 7.59
N ALA A 173 -8.85 14.01 6.74
CA ALA A 173 -9.34 14.03 5.37
C ALA A 173 -10.26 12.84 5.07
N GLU A 174 -11.17 13.01 4.09
CA GLU A 174 -11.95 11.91 3.54
C GLU A 174 -11.18 11.23 2.41
N GLY A 175 -11.06 9.89 2.50
CA GLY A 175 -10.42 9.10 1.47
C GLY A 175 -11.27 9.03 0.19
N SER A 176 -10.62 9.10 -0.96
CA SER A 176 -11.29 8.93 -2.25
C SER A 176 -10.75 7.75 -3.03
N TRP A 177 -9.44 7.55 -3.03
CA TRP A 177 -8.78 6.49 -3.77
C TRP A 177 -7.73 5.79 -2.90
N MET A 178 -7.68 4.46 -3.02
CA MET A 178 -6.53 3.64 -2.65
C MET A 178 -5.81 3.20 -3.93
N VAL A 179 -4.55 3.54 -4.03
CA VAL A 179 -3.66 3.17 -5.14
C VAL A 179 -2.71 2.07 -4.67
N GLY A 180 -2.67 0.94 -5.36
CA GLY A 180 -1.83 -0.20 -4.96
C GLY A 180 -1.54 -1.16 -6.10
N ASP A 181 -0.59 -2.07 -5.88
CA ASP A 181 -0.14 -3.08 -6.85
C ASP A 181 -0.50 -4.51 -6.44
N THR A 182 -1.21 -4.68 -5.30
CA THR A 182 -1.63 -5.99 -4.81
C THR A 182 -3.14 -6.09 -4.61
N VAL A 183 -3.67 -7.31 -4.67
CA VAL A 183 -5.08 -7.61 -4.36
C VAL A 183 -5.43 -7.18 -2.93
N THR A 184 -4.49 -7.28 -1.98
CA THR A 184 -4.71 -6.87 -0.59
C THR A 184 -4.88 -5.36 -0.44
N ASP A 185 -4.24 -4.53 -1.29
CA ASP A 185 -4.45 -3.09 -1.35
C ASP A 185 -5.85 -2.75 -1.80
N LEU A 186 -6.31 -3.41 -2.88
CA LEU A 186 -7.63 -3.21 -3.44
C LEU A 186 -8.73 -3.63 -2.45
N GLN A 187 -8.53 -4.75 -1.76
CA GLN A 187 -9.45 -5.21 -0.72
C GLN A 187 -9.50 -4.25 0.47
N ALA A 188 -8.34 -3.79 0.95
CA ALA A 188 -8.26 -2.80 2.04
C ALA A 188 -8.90 -1.47 1.64
N GLY A 189 -8.65 -0.99 0.42
CA GLY A 189 -9.27 0.22 -0.12
C GLY A 189 -10.80 0.13 -0.14
N ARG A 190 -11.35 -0.98 -0.64
CA ARG A 190 -12.81 -1.20 -0.62
C ARG A 190 -13.37 -1.31 0.79
N ALA A 191 -12.68 -2.03 1.68
CA ALA A 191 -13.10 -2.15 3.07
C ALA A 191 -13.10 -0.79 3.78
N ALA A 192 -12.21 0.13 3.40
CA ALA A 192 -12.20 1.51 3.86
C ALA A 192 -13.22 2.42 3.13
N GLY A 193 -13.99 1.90 2.18
CA GLY A 193 -14.97 2.65 1.40
C GLY A 193 -14.37 3.54 0.31
N LEU A 194 -13.12 3.31 -0.12
CA LEU A 194 -12.44 4.04 -1.17
C LEU A 194 -12.65 3.36 -2.53
N ARG A 195 -12.50 4.15 -3.60
CA ARG A 195 -12.24 3.59 -4.94
C ARG A 195 -10.84 3.01 -4.99
N THR A 196 -10.64 2.08 -5.89
CA THR A 196 -9.38 1.35 -6.03
C THR A 196 -8.74 1.58 -7.39
N TYR A 197 -7.47 1.95 -7.37
CA TYR A 197 -6.64 2.12 -8.56
C TYR A 197 -5.49 1.10 -8.49
N ALA A 198 -5.49 0.16 -9.41
CA ALA A 198 -4.44 -0.84 -9.52
C ALA A 198 -3.36 -0.40 -10.49
N VAL A 199 -2.10 -0.53 -10.11
CA VAL A 199 -0.94 -0.34 -10.98
C VAL A 199 -0.37 -1.70 -11.38
N SER A 200 -0.05 -1.90 -12.66
CA SER A 200 0.29 -3.23 -13.21
C SER A 200 1.78 -3.55 -13.29
N TRP A 201 2.65 -2.67 -12.78
CA TRP A 201 4.12 -2.87 -12.78
C TRP A 201 4.69 -3.48 -11.51
N GLY A 202 3.88 -3.63 -10.46
CA GLY A 202 4.33 -4.05 -9.13
C GLY A 202 4.39 -5.57 -8.92
N THR A 203 3.98 -6.02 -7.75
CA THR A 203 4.08 -7.41 -7.29
C THR A 203 3.10 -8.35 -7.99
N HIS A 204 1.83 -7.93 -8.13
CA HIS A 204 0.82 -8.74 -8.82
C HIS A 204 0.70 -8.36 -10.29
N ASP A 205 0.59 -9.38 -11.16
CA ASP A 205 0.36 -9.14 -12.57
C ASP A 205 -1.04 -8.58 -12.87
N ALA A 206 -1.20 -7.98 -14.05
CA ALA A 206 -2.43 -7.34 -14.48
C ALA A 206 -3.64 -8.28 -14.48
N ARG A 207 -3.46 -9.58 -14.79
CA ARG A 207 -4.55 -10.55 -14.79
C ARG A 207 -5.09 -10.76 -13.37
N ARG A 208 -4.21 -10.98 -12.42
CA ARG A 208 -4.58 -11.17 -11.02
C ARG A 208 -5.22 -9.92 -10.42
N LEU A 209 -4.75 -8.73 -10.81
CA LEU A 209 -5.36 -7.47 -10.40
C LEU A 209 -6.74 -7.29 -11.03
N ALA A 210 -6.93 -7.64 -12.31
CA ALA A 210 -8.22 -7.57 -12.99
C ALA A 210 -9.28 -8.50 -12.36
N GLU A 211 -8.87 -9.71 -11.92
CA GLU A 211 -9.75 -10.65 -11.21
C GLU A 211 -10.26 -10.07 -9.87
N ALA A 212 -9.56 -9.08 -9.31
CA ALA A 212 -10.00 -8.36 -8.12
C ALA A 212 -10.90 -7.15 -8.44
N GLU A 213 -11.26 -6.90 -9.70
CA GLU A 213 -12.21 -5.88 -10.17
C GLU A 213 -11.93 -4.47 -9.61
N PRO A 214 -10.73 -3.86 -9.81
CA PRO A 214 -10.46 -2.50 -9.38
C PRO A 214 -11.32 -1.49 -10.17
N ASP A 215 -11.56 -0.30 -9.61
CA ASP A 215 -12.26 0.79 -10.34
C ASP A 215 -11.41 1.33 -11.51
N ALA A 216 -10.07 1.18 -11.43
CA ALA A 216 -9.14 1.42 -12.53
C ALA A 216 -7.95 0.44 -12.44
N LEU A 217 -7.46 -0.05 -13.60
CA LEU A 217 -6.26 -0.87 -13.74
C LEU A 217 -5.42 -0.27 -14.87
N GLU A 218 -4.25 0.29 -14.52
CA GLU A 218 -3.49 1.11 -15.45
C GLU A 218 -2.00 0.78 -15.42
N PRO A 219 -1.28 1.00 -16.53
CA PRO A 219 0.17 0.79 -16.60
C PRO A 219 0.98 1.97 -16.06
N ASP A 220 0.34 3.03 -15.57
CA ASP A 220 1.00 4.21 -15.00
C ASP A 220 0.12 4.95 -13.99
N LEU A 221 0.66 5.97 -13.32
CA LEU A 221 -0.07 6.80 -12.36
C LEU A 221 -0.76 8.02 -13.00
N TRP A 222 -0.48 8.33 -14.27
CA TRP A 222 -0.95 9.58 -14.89
C TRP A 222 -2.47 9.60 -15.06
N ARG A 223 -3.06 8.44 -15.36
CA ARG A 223 -4.50 8.28 -15.48
C ARG A 223 -5.27 8.65 -14.21
N LEU A 224 -4.65 8.46 -13.04
CA LEU A 224 -5.23 8.88 -11.77
C LEU A 224 -5.58 10.37 -11.78
N LEU A 225 -4.73 11.22 -12.37
CA LEU A 225 -4.99 12.66 -12.44
C LEU A 225 -6.25 13.00 -13.24
N GLU A 226 -6.64 12.19 -14.23
CA GLU A 226 -7.86 12.38 -15.00
C GLU A 226 -9.11 11.97 -14.21
N LEU A 227 -8.95 11.05 -13.26
CA LEU A 227 -10.02 10.56 -12.40
C LEU A 227 -10.28 11.45 -11.18
N LEU A 228 -9.32 12.34 -10.84
CA LEU A 228 -9.47 13.29 -9.74
C LEU A 228 -10.20 14.55 -10.28
N PRO A 229 -11.37 14.89 -9.75
CA PRO A 229 -11.97 16.18 -10.06
C PRO A 229 -11.01 17.31 -9.68
N GLY A 230 -10.93 18.34 -10.52
CA GLY A 230 -10.16 19.53 -10.20
C GLY A 230 -10.66 20.16 -8.90
N SER A 231 -9.77 20.87 -8.17
CA SER A 231 -10.23 21.70 -7.06
C SER A 231 -11.32 22.64 -7.56
N PRO A 232 -12.42 22.83 -6.82
CA PRO A 232 -13.30 23.97 -7.12
C PRO A 232 -12.46 25.25 -7.02
N ALA A 233 -12.55 26.07 -8.05
CA ALA A 233 -11.86 27.36 -8.12
C ALA A 233 -12.37 28.31 -7.04
#